data_1c6f73c616794af011e7ef8f191612b7
#
_entry.id   1c6f73c616794af011e7ef8f191612b7
#
_cell.length_a   1.000
_cell.length_b   1.000
_cell.length_c   1.000
_cell.angle_alpha   90.00
_cell.angle_beta   90.00
_cell.angle_gamma   90.00
#
_symmetry.space_group_name_H-M   'P 1'
#
loop_
_entity.id
_entity.type
_entity.pdbx_description
1 polymer ?
#
loop_
_entity_poly.entity_id
_entity_poly.type
_entity_poly.pdbx_seq_one_letter_code
_entity_poly.pdbx_strand_id
1 'polypeptide(L)'
;MLYSPLLSFVRLILLIIWVPISSTSQFFFHFVLRKDFFFFYKMFFRGLTYIFGIKVNIEGAPQKQNALFVCNHISYLDILILGSNLNGIFVAKSEISEWPIINKLCKLGRTIFVDRNNFFKVKDQVKLISDRLDKGLSVILFPEGTSSDGSKVLPFKSSLMGIIESKKEKNYKVQPVSISYSKLDGMPVELKFRPFFAWF
;
A
#
# COMPACT_ATOMS: atom_id res chain seq x y z
N MET A 1 -21.73 -10.22 14.88
CA MET A 1 -21.17 -9.36 15.97
C MET A 1 -19.99 -8.58 15.37
N LEU A 2 -20.08 -7.26 15.31
CA LEU A 2 -19.02 -6.40 14.76
C LEU A 2 -17.76 -6.33 15.65
N TYR A 3 -17.84 -6.81 16.89
CA TYR A 3 -16.75 -6.82 17.85
C TYR A 3 -16.69 -8.12 18.63
N SER A 4 -15.55 -8.79 18.57
CA SER A 4 -15.25 -9.99 19.35
C SER A 4 -13.90 -9.82 20.03
N PRO A 5 -13.85 -9.62 21.36
CA PRO A 5 -12.60 -9.48 22.11
C PRO A 5 -11.67 -10.70 21.96
N LEU A 6 -12.24 -11.90 21.96
CA LEU A 6 -11.49 -13.14 21.77
C LEU A 6 -10.82 -13.18 20.39
N LEU A 7 -11.56 -12.84 19.33
CA LEU A 7 -11.01 -12.80 17.98
C LEU A 7 -9.91 -11.74 17.84
N SER A 8 -10.10 -10.59 18.47
CA SER A 8 -9.10 -9.51 18.48
C SER A 8 -7.82 -9.95 19.20
N PHE A 9 -7.95 -10.66 20.32
CA PHE A 9 -6.83 -11.19 21.06
C PHE A 9 -6.06 -12.26 20.25
N VAL A 10 -6.78 -13.18 19.61
CA VAL A 10 -6.16 -14.19 18.72
C VAL A 10 -5.43 -13.52 17.56
N ARG A 11 -6.05 -12.53 16.92
CA ARG A 11 -5.42 -11.76 15.83
C ARG A 11 -4.15 -11.04 16.29
N LEU A 12 -4.15 -10.49 17.50
CA LEU A 12 -2.97 -9.83 18.08
C LEU A 12 -1.82 -10.83 18.26
N ILE A 13 -2.08 -12.01 18.81
CA ILE A 13 -1.07 -13.05 18.94
C ILE A 13 -0.51 -13.45 17.58
N LEU A 14 -1.39 -13.67 16.60
CA LEU A 14 -0.96 -14.02 15.24
C LEU A 14 -0.10 -12.92 14.61
N LEU A 15 -0.42 -11.64 14.83
CA LEU A 15 0.40 -10.51 14.35
C LEU A 15 1.77 -10.48 15.00
N ILE A 16 1.85 -10.66 16.33
CA ILE A 16 3.10 -10.68 17.08
C ILE A 16 4.03 -11.81 16.57
N ILE A 17 3.47 -12.93 16.13
CA ILE A 17 4.23 -14.05 15.57
C ILE A 17 4.55 -13.82 14.09
N TRP A 18 3.55 -13.44 13.29
CA TRP A 18 3.69 -13.36 11.84
C TRP A 18 4.63 -12.25 11.38
N VAL A 19 4.52 -11.04 11.97
CA VAL A 19 5.31 -9.88 11.54
C VAL A 19 6.83 -10.13 11.70
N PRO A 20 7.36 -10.60 12.84
CA PRO A 20 8.78 -10.91 12.96
C PRO A 20 9.24 -12.03 12.03
N ILE A 21 8.50 -13.14 11.95
CA ILE A 21 8.88 -14.30 11.12
C ILE A 21 8.96 -13.92 9.66
N SER A 22 7.92 -13.29 9.13
CA SER A 22 7.87 -12.92 7.72
C SER A 22 8.87 -11.82 7.36
N SER A 23 9.08 -10.83 8.25
CA SER A 23 10.07 -9.77 8.06
C SER A 23 11.50 -10.31 8.08
N THR A 24 11.82 -11.22 9.00
CA THR A 24 13.12 -11.89 9.06
C THR A 24 13.35 -12.75 7.82
N SER A 25 12.31 -13.49 7.39
CA SER A 25 12.36 -14.29 6.17
C SER A 25 12.61 -13.38 4.94
N GLN A 26 11.88 -12.28 4.79
CA GLN A 26 12.07 -11.33 3.69
C GLN A 26 13.50 -10.78 3.70
N PHE A 27 14.00 -10.35 4.86
CA PHE A 27 15.37 -9.86 5.00
C PHE A 27 16.39 -10.92 4.56
N PHE A 28 16.31 -12.13 5.13
CA PHE A 28 17.25 -13.20 4.86
C PHE A 28 17.25 -13.61 3.38
N PHE A 29 16.09 -13.95 2.84
CA PHE A 29 16.00 -14.43 1.46
C PHE A 29 16.31 -13.34 0.44
N HIS A 30 15.95 -12.10 0.70
CA HIS A 30 16.23 -11.03 -0.25
C HIS A 30 17.66 -10.50 -0.15
N PHE A 31 18.14 -10.16 1.06
CA PHE A 31 19.44 -9.52 1.22
C PHE A 31 20.60 -10.52 1.28
N VAL A 32 20.38 -11.73 1.83
CA VAL A 32 21.41 -12.75 1.96
C VAL A 32 21.42 -13.68 0.75
N LEU A 33 20.28 -14.23 0.37
CA LEU A 33 20.19 -15.20 -0.73
C LEU A 33 19.86 -14.57 -2.09
N ARG A 34 19.63 -13.26 -2.16
CA ARG A 34 19.29 -12.49 -3.38
C ARG A 34 18.11 -13.08 -4.17
N LYS A 35 17.12 -13.64 -3.47
CA LYS A 35 15.90 -14.19 -4.06
C LYS A 35 14.90 -13.09 -4.40
N ASP A 36 13.81 -13.46 -5.11
CA ASP A 36 12.78 -12.53 -5.54
C ASP A 36 12.18 -11.75 -4.36
N PHE A 37 12.35 -10.43 -4.40
CA PHE A 37 11.83 -9.51 -3.40
C PHE A 37 10.30 -9.58 -3.28
N PHE A 38 9.58 -9.58 -4.41
CA PHE A 38 8.12 -9.51 -4.39
C PHE A 38 7.45 -10.80 -3.94
N PHE A 39 8.12 -11.95 -4.01
CA PHE A 39 7.56 -13.18 -3.47
C PHE A 39 7.36 -13.07 -1.95
N PHE A 40 8.41 -12.74 -1.19
CA PHE A 40 8.35 -12.61 0.26
C PHE A 40 7.56 -11.39 0.70
N TYR A 41 7.66 -10.29 -0.04
CA TYR A 41 6.86 -9.09 0.16
C TYR A 41 5.34 -9.38 0.10
N LYS A 42 4.87 -10.06 -0.93
CA LYS A 42 3.47 -10.47 -1.02
C LYS A 42 3.07 -11.48 0.05
N MET A 43 3.95 -12.42 0.38
CA MET A 43 3.69 -13.39 1.45
C MET A 43 3.44 -12.68 2.78
N PHE A 44 4.23 -11.65 3.11
CA PHE A 44 4.01 -10.81 4.28
C PHE A 44 2.60 -10.23 4.30
N PHE A 45 2.19 -9.53 3.24
CA PHE A 45 0.87 -8.91 3.16
C PHE A 45 -0.27 -9.92 3.08
N ARG A 46 -0.09 -11.06 2.40
CA ARG A 46 -1.10 -12.14 2.37
C ARG A 46 -1.36 -12.71 3.75
N GLY A 47 -0.33 -12.91 4.54
CA GLY A 47 -0.50 -13.33 5.93
C GLY A 47 -1.29 -12.30 6.74
N LEU A 48 -1.02 -11.01 6.56
CA LEU A 48 -1.79 -9.95 7.22
C LEU A 48 -3.26 -9.94 6.75
N THR A 49 -3.53 -10.03 5.44
CA THR A 49 -4.93 -10.09 4.95
C THR A 49 -5.66 -11.31 5.51
N TYR A 50 -4.99 -12.44 5.64
CA TYR A 50 -5.56 -13.66 6.25
C TYR A 50 -5.86 -13.45 7.74
N ILE A 51 -4.92 -12.91 8.52
CA ILE A 51 -5.09 -12.63 9.96
C ILE A 51 -6.26 -11.68 10.20
N PHE A 52 -6.39 -10.64 9.37
CA PHE A 52 -7.51 -9.70 9.46
C PHE A 52 -8.83 -10.24 8.89
N GLY A 53 -8.80 -11.40 8.22
CA GLY A 53 -10.00 -12.00 7.60
C GLY A 53 -10.48 -11.25 6.37
N ILE A 54 -9.58 -10.57 5.65
CA ILE A 54 -9.91 -9.79 4.45
C ILE A 54 -10.03 -10.74 3.27
N LYS A 55 -11.21 -10.77 2.64
CA LYS A 55 -11.45 -11.49 1.39
C LYS A 55 -11.37 -10.49 0.24
N VAL A 56 -10.47 -10.73 -0.70
CA VAL A 56 -10.24 -9.85 -1.85
C VAL A 56 -10.83 -10.50 -3.09
N ASN A 57 -11.71 -9.78 -3.79
CA ASN A 57 -12.14 -10.09 -5.15
C ASN A 57 -11.41 -9.16 -6.11
N ILE A 58 -10.82 -9.71 -7.17
CA ILE A 58 -10.04 -8.96 -8.15
C ILE A 58 -10.74 -9.04 -9.49
N GLU A 59 -11.04 -7.88 -10.05
CA GLU A 59 -11.54 -7.73 -11.41
C GLU A 59 -10.45 -7.12 -12.29
N GLY A 60 -10.18 -7.72 -13.43
CA GLY A 60 -9.10 -7.34 -14.33
C GLY A 60 -7.76 -7.99 -14.00
N ALA A 61 -6.70 -7.52 -14.64
CA ALA A 61 -5.35 -8.08 -14.50
C ALA A 61 -4.32 -6.98 -14.15
N PRO A 62 -3.62 -7.10 -13.03
CA PRO A 62 -2.57 -6.14 -12.69
C PRO A 62 -1.35 -6.32 -13.61
N GLN A 63 -0.71 -5.21 -13.95
CA GLN A 63 0.58 -5.22 -14.61
C GLN A 63 1.61 -5.94 -13.70
N LYS A 64 2.41 -6.80 -14.31
CA LYS A 64 3.37 -7.63 -13.55
C LYS A 64 4.58 -6.82 -13.08
N GLN A 65 5.00 -5.85 -13.86
CA GLN A 65 6.19 -5.03 -13.60
C GLN A 65 6.11 -3.69 -14.34
N ASN A 66 6.94 -2.76 -13.94
CA ASN A 66 7.14 -1.46 -14.58
C ASN A 66 5.82 -0.68 -14.75
N ALA A 67 5.10 -0.51 -13.66
CA ALA A 67 3.82 0.19 -13.63
C ALA A 67 3.75 1.23 -12.51
N LEU A 68 3.10 2.33 -12.80
CA LEU A 68 2.60 3.26 -11.80
C LEU A 68 1.13 2.92 -11.55
N PHE A 69 0.85 2.26 -10.42
CA PHE A 69 -0.50 2.01 -9.95
C PHE A 69 -1.04 3.26 -9.26
N VAL A 70 -2.12 3.81 -9.78
CA VAL A 70 -2.78 5.01 -9.25
C VAL A 70 -4.08 4.57 -8.58
N CYS A 71 -4.12 4.62 -7.25
CA CYS A 71 -5.18 4.02 -6.44
C CYS A 71 -5.95 5.07 -5.65
N ASN A 72 -7.28 4.93 -5.52
CA ASN A 72 -8.03 5.66 -4.49
C ASN A 72 -7.65 5.14 -3.08
N HIS A 73 -7.89 5.95 -2.05
CA HIS A 73 -7.48 5.63 -0.68
C HIS A 73 -8.64 5.77 0.30
N ILE A 74 -9.04 4.64 0.90
CA ILE A 74 -10.16 4.56 1.83
C ILE A 74 -9.67 4.23 3.24
N SER A 75 -8.69 3.31 3.34
CA SER A 75 -8.31 2.72 4.61
C SER A 75 -6.84 2.34 4.65
N TYR A 76 -6.27 2.22 5.84
CA TYR A 76 -4.97 1.54 6.01
C TYR A 76 -5.00 0.07 5.52
N LEU A 77 -6.18 -0.55 5.46
CA LEU A 77 -6.36 -1.89 4.91
C LEU A 77 -6.03 -1.96 3.40
N ASP A 78 -6.12 -0.83 2.68
CA ASP A 78 -5.75 -0.75 1.26
C ASP A 78 -4.29 -1.17 1.05
N ILE A 79 -3.41 -0.83 2.01
CA ILE A 79 -1.99 -1.20 1.98
C ILE A 79 -1.86 -2.72 2.02
N LEU A 80 -2.64 -3.40 2.85
CA LEU A 80 -2.61 -4.86 2.97
C LEU A 80 -3.13 -5.51 1.69
N ILE A 81 -4.25 -5.00 1.16
CA ILE A 81 -4.90 -5.51 -0.05
C ILE A 81 -3.99 -5.33 -1.27
N LEU A 82 -3.47 -4.12 -1.49
CA LEU A 82 -2.61 -3.83 -2.64
C LEU A 82 -1.26 -4.55 -2.53
N GLY A 83 -0.65 -4.54 -1.34
CA GLY A 83 0.64 -5.22 -1.11
C GLY A 83 0.55 -6.74 -1.28
N SER A 84 -0.61 -7.36 -1.01
CA SER A 84 -0.82 -8.80 -1.24
C SER A 84 -1.03 -9.18 -2.70
N ASN A 85 -1.45 -8.23 -3.55
CA ASN A 85 -1.86 -8.51 -4.93
C ASN A 85 -0.97 -7.86 -5.99
N LEU A 86 -0.38 -6.69 -5.72
CA LEU A 86 0.43 -5.96 -6.68
C LEU A 86 1.94 -6.16 -6.44
N ASN A 87 2.72 -6.17 -7.51
CA ASN A 87 4.18 -6.11 -7.46
C ASN A 87 4.62 -4.64 -7.49
N GLY A 88 4.39 -3.91 -6.41
CA GLY A 88 4.71 -2.48 -6.36
C GLY A 88 5.15 -2.04 -4.97
N ILE A 89 6.00 -1.01 -4.93
CA ILE A 89 6.45 -0.36 -3.69
C ILE A 89 5.56 0.85 -3.40
N PHE A 90 5.25 1.07 -2.14
CA PHE A 90 4.37 2.18 -1.73
C PHE A 90 5.08 3.52 -1.68
N VAL A 91 4.31 4.58 -1.93
CA VAL A 91 4.66 5.96 -1.59
C VAL A 91 3.88 6.34 -0.33
N ALA A 92 4.61 6.70 0.72
CA ALA A 92 4.05 7.05 2.03
C ALA A 92 4.45 8.46 2.46
N LYS A 93 3.72 9.03 3.42
CA LYS A 93 4.06 10.31 4.04
C LYS A 93 5.37 10.21 4.81
N SER A 94 6.17 11.29 4.80
CA SER A 94 7.44 11.38 5.55
C SER A 94 7.28 11.14 7.04
N GLU A 95 6.16 11.56 7.65
CA GLU A 95 5.89 11.43 9.08
C GLU A 95 5.84 9.95 9.52
N ILE A 96 5.46 9.04 8.62
CA ILE A 96 5.47 7.58 8.90
C ILE A 96 6.90 7.07 9.13
N SER A 97 7.91 7.76 8.60
CA SER A 97 9.31 7.42 8.83
C SER A 97 9.76 7.63 10.28
N GLU A 98 9.00 8.37 11.07
CA GLU A 98 9.27 8.62 12.49
C GLU A 98 8.72 7.51 13.41
N TRP A 99 7.86 6.64 12.89
CA TRP A 99 7.25 5.56 13.64
C TRP A 99 8.22 4.37 13.77
N PRO A 100 8.71 4.01 14.96
CA PRO A 100 9.88 3.15 15.12
C PRO A 100 9.76 1.78 14.44
N ILE A 101 8.63 1.08 14.62
CA ILE A 101 8.40 -0.26 14.04
C ILE A 101 8.00 -0.14 12.57
N ILE A 102 7.06 0.75 12.27
CA ILE A 102 6.52 0.91 10.92
C ILE A 102 7.60 1.40 9.96
N ASN A 103 8.48 2.31 10.39
CA ASN A 103 9.62 2.75 9.59
C ASN A 103 10.52 1.58 9.16
N LYS A 104 10.82 0.65 10.07
CA LYS A 104 11.63 -0.54 9.74
C LYS A 104 10.95 -1.42 8.70
N LEU A 105 9.65 -1.65 8.84
CA LEU A 105 8.84 -2.41 7.87
C LEU A 105 8.76 -1.70 6.52
N CYS A 106 8.55 -0.38 6.52
CA CYS A 106 8.54 0.44 5.31
C CYS A 106 9.89 0.38 4.58
N LYS A 107 11.01 0.49 5.31
CA LYS A 107 12.36 0.36 4.72
C LYS A 107 12.60 -1.03 4.13
N LEU A 108 12.19 -2.08 4.84
CA LEU A 108 12.24 -3.45 4.33
C LEU A 108 11.39 -3.62 3.07
N GLY A 109 10.22 -2.95 3.02
CA GLY A 109 9.33 -2.88 1.84
C GLY A 109 9.78 -1.89 0.76
N ARG A 110 10.94 -1.23 0.91
CA ARG A 110 11.47 -0.21 -0.02
C ARG A 110 10.54 0.97 -0.26
N THR A 111 9.66 1.27 0.71
CA THR A 111 8.71 2.38 0.64
C THR A 111 9.43 3.70 0.37
N ILE A 112 8.86 4.51 -0.51
CA ILE A 112 9.32 5.85 -0.83
C ILE A 112 8.62 6.83 0.11
N PHE A 113 9.37 7.56 0.92
CA PHE A 113 8.82 8.59 1.78
C PHE A 113 8.80 9.93 1.06
N VAL A 114 7.66 10.63 1.12
CA VAL A 114 7.45 11.94 0.49
C VAL A 114 6.90 12.94 1.51
N ASP A 115 7.47 14.14 1.50
CA ASP A 115 6.98 15.28 2.27
C ASP A 115 5.97 16.07 1.43
N ARG A 116 4.70 15.84 1.68
CA ARG A 116 3.59 16.40 0.87
C ARG A 116 3.33 17.88 1.14
N ASN A 117 3.88 18.41 2.24
CA ASN A 117 3.70 19.79 2.67
C ASN A 117 4.79 20.72 2.16
N ASN A 118 5.88 20.17 1.62
CA ASN A 118 7.00 20.95 1.14
C ASN A 118 7.01 21.05 -0.39
N PHE A 119 6.46 22.14 -0.90
CA PHE A 119 6.40 22.41 -2.34
C PHE A 119 7.79 22.52 -3.00
N PHE A 120 8.82 22.95 -2.26
CA PHE A 120 10.18 23.04 -2.80
C PHE A 120 10.80 21.67 -3.08
N LYS A 121 10.35 20.63 -2.40
CA LYS A 121 10.83 19.24 -2.57
C LYS A 121 10.03 18.43 -3.59
N VAL A 122 8.99 18.99 -4.20
CA VAL A 122 8.12 18.25 -5.13
C VAL A 122 8.93 17.67 -6.30
N LYS A 123 9.82 18.46 -6.90
CA LYS A 123 10.66 18.00 -8.03
C LYS A 123 11.56 16.82 -7.65
N ASP A 124 12.16 16.87 -6.46
CA ASP A 124 13.03 15.79 -5.97
C ASP A 124 12.23 14.52 -5.67
N GLN A 125 11.02 14.66 -5.15
CA GLN A 125 10.12 13.55 -4.87
C GLN A 125 9.61 12.89 -6.16
N VAL A 126 9.21 13.69 -7.14
CA VAL A 126 8.85 13.22 -8.49
C VAL A 126 10.01 12.47 -9.11
N LYS A 127 11.22 13.02 -9.02
CA LYS A 127 12.44 12.38 -9.51
C LYS A 127 12.70 11.06 -8.81
N LEU A 128 12.57 11.01 -7.48
CA LEU A 128 12.79 9.78 -6.70
C LEU A 128 11.84 8.65 -7.14
N ILE A 129 10.57 8.96 -7.39
CA ILE A 129 9.60 7.97 -7.87
C ILE A 129 9.92 7.58 -9.31
N SER A 130 10.24 8.54 -10.18
CA SER A 130 10.63 8.28 -11.56
C SER A 130 11.84 7.39 -11.65
N ASP A 131 12.87 7.61 -10.82
CA ASP A 131 14.08 6.77 -10.77
C ASP A 131 13.78 5.31 -10.39
N ARG A 132 12.73 5.06 -9.60
CA ARG A 132 12.27 3.70 -9.28
C ARG A 132 11.58 3.04 -10.46
N LEU A 133 10.72 3.79 -11.13
CA LEU A 133 10.04 3.32 -12.35
C LEU A 133 11.05 3.07 -13.49
N ASP A 134 12.05 3.93 -13.68
CA ASP A 134 13.10 3.76 -14.68
C ASP A 134 13.97 2.51 -14.43
N LYS A 135 14.09 2.08 -13.18
CA LYS A 135 14.74 0.83 -12.80
C LYS A 135 13.84 -0.41 -12.95
N GLY A 136 12.67 -0.26 -13.59
CA GLY A 136 11.72 -1.34 -13.83
C GLY A 136 10.87 -1.74 -12.62
N LEU A 137 10.97 -1.00 -11.50
CA LEU A 137 10.14 -1.24 -10.32
C LEU A 137 8.76 -0.60 -10.53
N SER A 138 7.72 -1.30 -10.09
CA SER A 138 6.39 -0.70 -10.05
C SER A 138 6.20 0.08 -8.75
N VAL A 139 5.38 1.12 -8.81
CA VAL A 139 5.08 2.01 -7.68
C VAL A 139 3.57 2.08 -7.45
N ILE A 140 3.13 2.06 -6.21
CA ILE A 140 1.74 2.22 -5.78
C ILE A 140 1.60 3.61 -5.18
N LEU A 141 0.75 4.43 -5.79
CA LEU A 141 0.53 5.82 -5.43
C LEU A 141 -0.93 6.06 -5.07
N PHE A 142 -1.17 6.74 -3.95
CA PHE A 142 -2.46 7.29 -3.56
C PHE A 142 -2.45 8.81 -3.82
N PRO A 143 -2.93 9.27 -4.99
CA PRO A 143 -2.82 10.68 -5.37
C PRO A 143 -3.71 11.61 -4.54
N GLU A 144 -4.71 11.09 -3.85
CA GLU A 144 -5.55 11.83 -2.90
C GLU A 144 -4.73 12.41 -1.73
N GLY A 145 -3.63 11.73 -1.38
CA GLY A 145 -2.75 12.18 -0.32
C GLY A 145 -3.24 11.93 1.10
N THR A 146 -4.48 11.51 1.27
CA THR A 146 -5.09 11.08 2.53
C THR A 146 -6.16 10.05 2.23
N SER A 147 -6.59 9.29 3.23
CA SER A 147 -7.74 8.41 3.11
C SER A 147 -9.06 9.18 3.22
N SER A 148 -10.14 8.59 2.73
CA SER A 148 -11.50 9.11 2.79
C SER A 148 -12.44 8.03 3.37
N ASP A 149 -13.73 8.34 3.53
CA ASP A 149 -14.75 7.37 3.90
C ASP A 149 -15.18 6.45 2.73
N GLY A 150 -14.57 6.63 1.57
CA GLY A 150 -14.88 5.88 0.34
C GLY A 150 -16.24 6.25 -0.29
N SER A 151 -16.91 7.30 0.17
CA SER A 151 -18.13 7.80 -0.47
C SER A 151 -17.83 8.48 -1.81
N LYS A 152 -16.65 9.06 -1.93
CA LYS A 152 -16.13 9.73 -3.13
C LYS A 152 -14.61 9.63 -3.19
N VAL A 153 -14.06 9.75 -4.37
CA VAL A 153 -12.62 9.94 -4.57
C VAL A 153 -12.30 11.41 -4.32
N LEU A 154 -11.30 11.66 -3.48
CA LEU A 154 -10.86 13.04 -3.20
C LEU A 154 -10.07 13.62 -4.37
N PRO A 155 -9.97 14.95 -4.49
CA PRO A 155 -9.15 15.57 -5.51
C PRO A 155 -7.70 15.12 -5.46
N PHE A 156 -7.14 14.78 -6.61
CA PHE A 156 -5.76 14.35 -6.72
C PHE A 156 -4.81 15.53 -6.52
N LYS A 157 -3.77 15.31 -5.71
CA LYS A 157 -2.72 16.32 -5.50
C LYS A 157 -1.90 16.48 -6.78
N SER A 158 -1.93 17.68 -7.35
CA SER A 158 -1.21 18.00 -8.59
C SER A 158 0.29 17.72 -8.49
N SER A 159 0.88 17.94 -7.31
CA SER A 159 2.28 17.64 -7.04
C SER A 159 2.64 16.17 -7.26
N LEU A 160 1.73 15.25 -6.95
CA LEU A 160 1.92 13.82 -7.16
C LEU A 160 1.63 13.40 -8.61
N MET A 161 0.73 14.13 -9.28
CA MET A 161 0.41 13.87 -10.69
C MET A 161 1.52 14.33 -11.64
N GLY A 162 2.40 15.25 -11.21
CA GLY A 162 3.58 15.67 -11.96
C GLY A 162 4.51 14.52 -12.37
N ILE A 163 4.44 13.37 -11.66
CA ILE A 163 5.14 12.13 -12.05
C ILE A 163 4.66 11.64 -13.42
N ILE A 164 3.36 11.76 -13.68
CA ILE A 164 2.75 11.31 -14.95
C ILE A 164 3.10 12.27 -16.08
N GLU A 165 3.26 13.56 -15.78
CA GLU A 165 3.54 14.60 -16.78
C GLU A 165 5.03 14.77 -17.10
N SER A 166 5.93 14.41 -16.17
CA SER A 166 7.35 14.78 -16.20
C SER A 166 8.18 14.17 -17.31
N LYS A 167 7.68 13.17 -18.03
CA LYS A 167 8.42 12.53 -19.13
C LYS A 167 7.56 12.36 -20.38
N LYS A 168 8.04 12.85 -21.53
CA LYS A 168 7.45 12.61 -22.84
C LYS A 168 7.54 11.15 -23.30
N GLU A 169 8.63 10.47 -22.95
CA GLU A 169 8.84 9.03 -23.22
C GLU A 169 8.85 8.27 -21.89
N LYS A 170 7.79 7.52 -21.64
CA LYS A 170 7.64 6.73 -20.42
C LYS A 170 7.93 5.27 -20.69
N ASN A 171 8.91 4.71 -19.99
CA ASN A 171 9.19 3.28 -20.02
C ASN A 171 8.29 2.48 -19.07
N TYR A 172 7.23 3.08 -18.51
CA TYR A 172 6.31 2.44 -17.58
C TYR A 172 4.85 2.68 -17.98
N LYS A 173 3.98 1.76 -17.56
CA LYS A 173 2.55 1.86 -17.77
C LYS A 173 1.88 2.52 -16.56
N VAL A 174 0.90 3.38 -16.80
CA VAL A 174 0.03 3.91 -15.75
C VAL A 174 -1.22 3.04 -15.70
N GLN A 175 -1.48 2.43 -14.54
CA GLN A 175 -2.65 1.59 -14.32
C GLN A 175 -3.49 2.16 -13.18
N PRO A 176 -4.72 2.65 -13.46
CA PRO A 176 -5.67 2.98 -12.41
C PRO A 176 -6.13 1.71 -11.70
N VAL A 177 -6.30 1.81 -10.38
CA VAL A 177 -6.80 0.74 -9.51
C VAL A 177 -7.87 1.32 -8.62
N SER A 178 -9.06 0.73 -8.63
CA SER A 178 -10.15 1.12 -7.73
C SER A 178 -10.30 0.11 -6.61
N ILE A 179 -10.35 0.59 -5.37
CA ILE A 179 -10.64 -0.21 -4.19
C ILE A 179 -12.02 0.17 -3.68
N SER A 180 -12.80 -0.84 -3.30
CA SER A 180 -14.07 -0.65 -2.62
C SER A 180 -14.28 -1.75 -1.57
N TYR A 181 -14.93 -1.40 -0.47
CA TYR A 181 -15.31 -2.34 0.58
C TYR A 181 -16.81 -2.63 0.44
N SER A 182 -17.15 -3.85 0.03
CA SER A 182 -18.53 -4.24 -0.26
C SER A 182 -19.23 -4.90 0.92
N LYS A 183 -18.47 -5.61 1.77
CA LYS A 183 -19.05 -6.36 2.90
C LYS A 183 -18.19 -6.23 4.16
N LEU A 184 -18.86 -6.13 5.31
CA LEU A 184 -18.28 -6.22 6.64
C LEU A 184 -19.00 -7.33 7.39
N ASP A 185 -18.25 -8.36 7.87
CA ASP A 185 -18.80 -9.58 8.50
C ASP A 185 -19.92 -10.27 7.68
N GLY A 186 -19.76 -10.25 6.34
CA GLY A 186 -20.71 -10.85 5.41
C GLY A 186 -21.91 -9.98 5.04
N MET A 187 -22.13 -8.87 5.73
CA MET A 187 -23.21 -7.92 5.44
C MET A 187 -22.73 -6.80 4.50
N PRO A 188 -23.59 -6.25 3.65
CA PRO A 188 -23.25 -5.09 2.84
C PRO A 188 -22.79 -3.92 3.69
N VAL A 189 -21.78 -3.18 3.22
CA VAL A 189 -21.29 -1.99 3.92
C VAL A 189 -22.24 -0.83 3.70
N GLU A 190 -22.95 -0.46 4.76
CA GLU A 190 -23.75 0.77 4.79
C GLU A 190 -22.88 1.98 5.20
N LEU A 191 -23.34 3.18 4.91
CA LEU A 191 -22.64 4.44 5.26
C LEU A 191 -22.25 4.52 6.75
N LYS A 192 -23.13 4.05 7.64
CA LYS A 192 -22.89 4.04 9.10
C LYS A 192 -21.70 3.16 9.55
N PHE A 193 -21.27 2.20 8.71
CA PHE A 193 -20.16 1.30 9.02
C PHE A 193 -18.82 1.76 8.44
N ARG A 194 -18.80 2.76 7.56
CA ARG A 194 -17.58 3.25 6.93
C ARG A 194 -16.52 3.76 7.92
N PRO A 195 -16.89 4.45 9.04
CA PRO A 195 -15.90 4.86 10.03
C PRO A 195 -15.12 3.72 10.69
N PHE A 196 -15.61 2.47 10.66
CA PHE A 196 -14.91 1.33 11.25
C PHE A 196 -13.65 0.91 10.46
N PHE A 197 -13.54 1.25 9.21
CA PHE A 197 -12.37 0.93 8.39
C PHE A 197 -11.75 2.14 7.69
N ALA A 198 -12.48 3.26 7.59
CA ALA A 198 -11.91 4.50 7.11
C ALA A 198 -10.97 5.08 8.18
N TRP A 199 -9.86 5.60 7.73
CA TRP A 199 -8.92 6.33 8.58
C TRP A 199 -8.91 7.79 8.14
N PHE A 200 -9.28 8.68 9.06
CA PHE A 200 -9.24 10.12 8.88
C PHE A 200 -7.98 10.71 9.49
#